data_3adf8e7c8a4688126b86029f7575a7b9
#
_entry.id   3adf8e7c8a4688126b86029f7575a7b9
#
_cell.length_a   1.000
_cell.length_b   1.000
_cell.length_c   1.000
_cell.angle_alpha   90.00
_cell.angle_beta   90.00
_cell.angle_gamma   90.00
#
_symmetry.space_group_name_H-M   'P 1'
#
loop_
_entity.id
_entity.type
_entity.pdbx_description
1 polymer ?
#
loop_
_entity_poly.entity_id
_entity_poly.type
_entity_poly.pdbx_seq_one_letter_code
_entity_poly.pdbx_strand_id
1 'polypeptide(L)'
;MKSILVFLANGVEILETAPFIDVFGWNSVVGDKKNPIKIETISFGKDIKCTWSIGISTELNILKDKIDVEKYEALVIPGGFGMAGYFKDGKSQKIQEIIQKFYQKNKIIIGICTGAILLGEAGILKNKKATTYFLDNERYFKQLKNFEAIPTKETIVRDENIFTTANPESALQMAFILLGILTNEKNLNVVKENMGYKI
;
A
#
# COMPACT_ATOMS: atom_id res chain seq x y z
N MET A 1 -17.43 4.03 10.21
CA MET A 1 -15.98 4.31 10.36
C MET A 1 -15.28 3.82 9.12
N LYS A 2 -14.50 4.67 8.44
CA LYS A 2 -13.69 4.25 7.29
C LYS A 2 -12.54 3.36 7.75
N SER A 3 -12.15 2.39 6.93
CA SER A 3 -11.00 1.53 7.22
C SER A 3 -10.08 1.39 6.00
N ILE A 4 -8.80 1.18 6.26
CA ILE A 4 -7.77 0.89 5.25
C ILE A 4 -7.17 -0.47 5.59
N LEU A 5 -7.04 -1.34 4.60
CA LEU A 5 -6.37 -2.62 4.74
C LEU A 5 -4.92 -2.50 4.26
N VAL A 6 -3.96 -2.90 5.08
CA VAL A 6 -2.53 -2.93 4.73
C VAL A 6 -2.05 -4.38 4.70
N PHE A 7 -1.64 -4.86 3.54
CA PHE A 7 -1.07 -6.21 3.39
C PHE A 7 0.40 -6.22 3.74
N LEU A 8 0.80 -7.07 4.66
CA LEU A 8 2.18 -7.23 5.13
C LEU A 8 2.67 -8.66 4.82
N ALA A 9 3.52 -8.79 3.82
CA ALA A 9 4.22 -10.04 3.52
C ALA A 9 5.46 -10.21 4.42
N ASN A 10 5.94 -11.43 4.61
CA ASN A 10 7.31 -11.61 5.09
C ASN A 10 8.28 -10.90 4.14
N GLY A 11 9.30 -10.23 4.69
CA GLY A 11 10.23 -9.43 3.89
C GLY A 11 9.69 -8.08 3.42
N VAL A 12 8.57 -7.61 3.96
CA VAL A 12 8.03 -6.26 3.70
C VAL A 12 9.03 -5.19 4.16
N GLU A 13 9.10 -4.08 3.42
CA GLU A 13 9.91 -2.92 3.80
C GLU A 13 9.19 -2.07 4.84
N ILE A 14 9.83 -1.90 6.02
CA ILE A 14 9.21 -1.18 7.13
C ILE A 14 8.97 0.29 6.83
N LEU A 15 9.87 0.95 6.11
CA LEU A 15 9.75 2.36 5.73
C LEU A 15 8.59 2.60 4.73
N GLU A 16 8.14 1.56 4.05
CA GLU A 16 6.97 1.65 3.16
C GLU A 16 5.65 1.34 3.90
N THR A 17 5.73 0.73 5.07
CA THR A 17 4.60 0.36 5.93
C THR A 17 4.32 1.43 6.98
N ALA A 18 5.35 1.84 7.73
CA ALA A 18 5.25 2.75 8.87
C ALA A 18 4.57 4.10 8.54
N PRO A 19 4.80 4.75 7.38
CA PRO A 19 4.14 6.01 7.05
C PRO A 19 2.61 5.93 7.06
N PHE A 20 2.03 4.83 6.60
CA PHE A 20 0.57 4.67 6.62
C PHE A 20 0.06 4.50 8.04
N ILE A 21 0.74 3.70 8.86
CA ILE A 21 0.37 3.51 10.28
C ILE A 21 0.47 4.84 11.01
N ASP A 22 1.57 5.57 10.86
CA ASP A 22 1.84 6.82 11.56
C ASP A 22 0.89 7.95 11.13
N VAL A 23 0.75 8.23 9.84
CA VAL A 23 -0.11 9.32 9.34
C VAL A 23 -1.55 9.13 9.81
N PHE A 24 -2.08 7.91 9.73
CA PHE A 24 -3.44 7.63 10.17
C PHE A 24 -3.55 7.52 11.71
N GLY A 25 -2.48 7.14 12.41
CA GLY A 25 -2.36 7.24 13.85
C GLY A 25 -2.44 8.69 14.32
N TRP A 26 -1.65 9.59 13.73
CA TRP A 26 -1.72 11.03 14.00
C TRP A 26 -3.10 11.61 13.67
N ASN A 27 -3.70 11.20 12.55
CA ASN A 27 -5.07 11.61 12.22
C ASN A 27 -6.07 11.25 13.33
N SER A 28 -5.91 10.11 13.99
CA SER A 28 -6.79 9.72 15.10
C SER A 28 -6.66 10.60 16.35
N VAL A 29 -5.48 11.24 16.54
CA VAL A 29 -5.17 12.09 17.69
C VAL A 29 -5.53 13.55 17.44
N VAL A 30 -5.07 14.12 16.32
CA VAL A 30 -5.18 15.55 16.01
C VAL A 30 -6.15 15.88 14.88
N GLY A 31 -6.53 14.89 14.08
CA GLY A 31 -7.40 15.08 12.90
C GLY A 31 -8.89 15.15 13.22
N ASP A 32 -9.71 14.99 12.19
CA ASP A 32 -11.17 15.03 12.29
C ASP A 32 -11.73 13.83 13.06
N LYS A 33 -12.02 14.02 14.33
CA LYS A 33 -12.60 13.01 15.24
C LYS A 33 -14.01 12.56 14.85
N LYS A 34 -14.71 13.30 13.98
CA LYS A 34 -16.04 12.90 13.50
C LYS A 34 -15.98 11.81 12.44
N ASN A 35 -14.85 11.71 11.75
CA ASN A 35 -14.63 10.76 10.67
C ASN A 35 -13.35 9.94 10.91
N PRO A 36 -13.32 9.09 11.95
CA PRO A 36 -12.13 8.30 12.26
C PRO A 36 -11.84 7.29 11.13
N ILE A 37 -10.56 7.11 10.83
CA ILE A 37 -10.08 6.13 9.85
C ILE A 37 -9.22 5.12 10.60
N LYS A 38 -9.57 3.84 10.48
CA LYS A 38 -8.83 2.74 11.10
C LYS A 38 -7.87 2.12 10.07
N ILE A 39 -6.65 1.80 10.50
CA ILE A 39 -5.77 0.89 9.78
C ILE A 39 -5.99 -0.51 10.33
N GLU A 40 -6.14 -1.49 9.45
CA GLU A 40 -6.11 -2.91 9.76
C GLU A 40 -4.99 -3.57 8.95
N THR A 41 -4.20 -4.41 9.60
CA THR A 41 -3.09 -5.13 8.97
C THR A 41 -3.44 -6.58 8.74
N ILE A 42 -3.03 -7.13 7.58
CA ILE A 42 -3.30 -8.52 7.21
C ILE A 42 -2.04 -9.19 6.69
N SER A 43 -1.82 -10.44 7.07
CA SER A 43 -0.75 -11.28 6.54
C SER A 43 -1.13 -12.78 6.52
N PHE A 44 -0.20 -13.66 6.12
CA PHE A 44 -0.37 -15.12 6.17
C PHE A 44 -0.13 -15.72 7.56
N GLY A 45 0.48 -14.98 8.48
CA GLY A 45 0.74 -15.37 9.87
C GLY A 45 0.30 -14.25 10.81
N LYS A 46 0.29 -14.54 12.12
CA LYS A 46 0.09 -13.49 13.13
C LYS A 46 1.31 -12.60 13.23
N ASP A 47 2.49 -13.18 13.13
CA ASP A 47 3.77 -12.50 13.24
C ASP A 47 4.52 -12.65 11.92
N ILE A 48 5.02 -11.55 11.39
CA ILE A 48 5.83 -11.50 10.18
C ILE A 48 7.19 -10.90 10.48
N LYS A 49 8.15 -11.17 9.63
CA LYS A 49 9.49 -10.62 9.69
C LYS A 49 9.71 -9.68 8.51
N CYS A 50 9.95 -8.40 8.81
CA CYS A 50 10.28 -7.40 7.81
C CYS A 50 11.67 -7.63 7.20
N THR A 51 12.00 -6.91 6.14
CA THR A 51 13.28 -7.01 5.42
C THR A 51 14.49 -6.97 6.34
N TRP A 52 14.51 -6.05 7.32
CA TRP A 52 15.62 -5.84 8.24
C TRP A 52 15.46 -6.60 9.58
N SER A 53 14.77 -7.73 9.54
CA SER A 53 14.58 -8.62 10.70
C SER A 53 13.75 -8.07 11.84
N ILE A 54 13.07 -6.94 11.67
CA ILE A 54 12.10 -6.42 12.62
C ILE A 54 10.84 -7.29 12.57
N GLY A 55 10.36 -7.75 13.72
CA GLY A 55 9.09 -8.48 13.83
C GLY A 55 7.90 -7.52 13.94
N ILE A 56 6.82 -7.83 13.25
CA ILE A 56 5.53 -7.11 13.34
C ILE A 56 4.42 -8.15 13.54
N SER A 57 3.50 -7.86 14.47
CA SER A 57 2.27 -8.64 14.61
C SER A 57 1.15 -7.99 13.79
N THR A 58 0.37 -8.82 13.10
CA THR A 58 -0.77 -8.37 12.29
C THR A 58 -2.10 -8.70 12.94
N GLU A 59 -3.14 -7.91 12.65
CA GLU A 59 -4.47 -8.09 13.23
C GLU A 59 -5.22 -9.25 12.57
N LEU A 60 -5.14 -9.35 11.24
CA LEU A 60 -5.89 -10.32 10.44
C LEU A 60 -4.96 -11.37 9.81
N ASN A 61 -5.48 -12.57 9.64
CA ASN A 61 -4.80 -13.66 8.94
C ASN A 61 -5.55 -14.03 7.66
N ILE A 62 -4.89 -13.94 6.53
CA ILE A 62 -5.46 -14.14 5.19
C ILE A 62 -6.02 -15.59 4.97
N LEU A 63 -5.55 -16.56 5.76
CA LEU A 63 -5.98 -17.94 5.66
C LEU A 63 -7.16 -18.28 6.58
N LYS A 64 -7.39 -17.47 7.61
CA LYS A 64 -8.36 -17.76 8.68
C LYS A 64 -9.54 -16.79 8.67
N ASP A 65 -9.27 -15.52 8.35
CA ASP A 65 -10.26 -14.46 8.47
C ASP A 65 -10.96 -14.20 7.13
N LYS A 66 -12.27 -14.00 7.18
CA LYS A 66 -13.05 -13.59 6.03
C LYS A 66 -12.86 -12.08 5.81
N ILE A 67 -12.26 -11.72 4.68
CA ILE A 67 -12.06 -10.32 4.32
C ILE A 67 -13.29 -9.81 3.57
N ASP A 68 -14.02 -8.91 4.22
CA ASP A 68 -15.13 -8.19 3.62
C ASP A 68 -14.60 -6.87 3.04
N VAL A 69 -14.38 -6.85 1.73
CA VAL A 69 -13.79 -5.71 1.00
C VAL A 69 -14.64 -4.44 1.12
N GLU A 70 -15.95 -4.57 1.32
CA GLU A 70 -16.84 -3.41 1.46
C GLU A 70 -16.54 -2.53 2.69
N LYS A 71 -15.91 -3.10 3.71
CA LYS A 71 -15.49 -2.36 4.92
C LYS A 71 -14.36 -1.38 4.67
N TYR A 72 -13.60 -1.55 3.59
CA TYR A 72 -12.39 -0.80 3.33
C TYR A 72 -12.56 0.23 2.23
N GLU A 73 -11.96 1.38 2.41
CA GLU A 73 -11.85 2.44 1.40
C GLU A 73 -10.62 2.25 0.51
N ALA A 74 -9.57 1.64 1.06
CA ALA A 74 -8.32 1.42 0.35
C ALA A 74 -7.63 0.12 0.75
N LEU A 75 -6.86 -0.44 -0.19
CA LEU A 75 -5.86 -1.49 0.01
C LEU A 75 -4.48 -0.90 -0.23
N VAL A 76 -3.58 -1.06 0.74
CA VAL A 76 -2.17 -0.66 0.62
C VAL A 76 -1.29 -1.90 0.58
N ILE A 77 -0.41 -1.97 -0.40
CA ILE A 77 0.56 -3.04 -0.60
C ILE A 77 1.96 -2.43 -0.60
N PRO A 78 2.61 -2.32 0.58
CA PRO A 78 4.01 -1.96 0.66
C PRO A 78 4.87 -2.99 -0.09
N GLY A 79 5.99 -2.56 -0.61
CA GLY A 79 6.94 -3.45 -1.23
C GLY A 79 7.84 -4.16 -0.22
N GLY A 80 8.83 -4.85 -0.73
CA GLY A 80 9.79 -5.60 0.08
C GLY A 80 10.82 -6.31 -0.78
N PHE A 81 11.70 -7.03 -0.13
CA PHE A 81 12.84 -7.65 -0.80
C PHE A 81 12.61 -9.15 -1.04
N GLY A 82 12.82 -9.59 -2.28
CA GLY A 82 12.69 -10.99 -2.68
C GLY A 82 13.60 -11.93 -1.87
N MET A 83 14.82 -11.47 -1.52
CA MET A 83 15.76 -12.23 -0.70
C MET A 83 15.27 -12.45 0.75
N ALA A 84 14.35 -11.59 1.23
CA ALA A 84 13.71 -11.71 2.53
C ALA A 84 12.35 -12.47 2.48
N GLY A 85 12.00 -13.03 1.32
CA GLY A 85 10.80 -13.86 1.14
C GLY A 85 9.56 -13.12 0.66
N TYR A 86 9.65 -11.81 0.37
CA TYR A 86 8.50 -10.96 0.02
C TYR A 86 7.59 -11.55 -1.08
N PHE A 87 8.16 -12.00 -2.17
CA PHE A 87 7.37 -12.52 -3.29
C PHE A 87 6.76 -13.90 -3.05
N LYS A 88 7.22 -14.64 -2.03
CA LYS A 88 6.61 -15.92 -1.67
C LYS A 88 5.18 -15.73 -1.18
N ASP A 89 4.98 -14.76 -0.30
CA ASP A 89 3.65 -14.40 0.21
C ASP A 89 2.89 -13.54 -0.81
N GLY A 90 3.54 -12.53 -1.38
CA GLY A 90 2.93 -11.54 -2.25
C GLY A 90 2.38 -12.09 -3.57
N LYS A 91 2.95 -13.17 -4.11
CA LYS A 91 2.47 -13.82 -5.34
C LYS A 91 1.48 -14.96 -5.09
N SER A 92 1.05 -15.18 -3.86
CA SER A 92 0.07 -16.21 -3.58
C SER A 92 -1.30 -15.88 -4.18
N GLN A 93 -2.04 -16.91 -4.59
CA GLN A 93 -3.38 -16.76 -5.15
C GLN A 93 -4.31 -15.98 -4.22
N LYS A 94 -4.19 -16.17 -2.90
CA LYS A 94 -5.07 -15.50 -1.93
C LYS A 94 -4.97 -13.98 -1.95
N ILE A 95 -3.76 -13.43 -2.01
CA ILE A 95 -3.60 -11.97 -2.09
C ILE A 95 -4.02 -11.45 -3.47
N GLN A 96 -3.76 -12.21 -4.55
CA GLN A 96 -4.20 -11.85 -5.88
C GLN A 96 -5.73 -11.72 -5.94
N GLU A 97 -6.46 -12.67 -5.36
CA GLU A 97 -7.94 -12.62 -5.26
C GLU A 97 -8.43 -11.40 -4.45
N ILE A 98 -7.73 -11.01 -3.38
CA ILE A 98 -8.07 -9.82 -2.59
C ILE A 98 -7.86 -8.57 -3.44
N ILE A 99 -6.70 -8.41 -4.10
CA ILE A 99 -6.42 -7.28 -4.99
C ILE A 99 -7.50 -7.14 -6.06
N GLN A 100 -7.85 -8.25 -6.73
CA GLN A 100 -8.90 -8.26 -7.75
C GLN A 100 -10.27 -7.86 -7.19
N LYS A 101 -10.64 -8.30 -5.99
CA LYS A 101 -11.90 -7.88 -5.35
C LYS A 101 -11.94 -6.39 -5.06
N PHE A 102 -10.83 -5.81 -4.55
CA PHE A 102 -10.75 -4.35 -4.37
C PHE A 102 -10.90 -3.61 -5.69
N TYR A 103 -10.25 -4.10 -6.75
CA TYR A 103 -10.34 -3.53 -8.09
C TYR A 103 -11.77 -3.58 -8.65
N GLN A 104 -12.43 -4.73 -8.57
CA GLN A 104 -13.82 -4.93 -9.02
C GLN A 104 -14.82 -4.03 -8.28
N LYS A 105 -14.52 -3.69 -7.02
CA LYS A 105 -15.33 -2.78 -6.20
C LYS A 105 -14.92 -1.31 -6.35
N ASN A 106 -14.05 -0.99 -7.30
CA ASN A 106 -13.55 0.35 -7.57
C ASN A 106 -12.97 1.05 -6.32
N LYS A 107 -12.39 0.28 -5.39
CA LYS A 107 -11.72 0.80 -4.21
C LYS A 107 -10.34 1.35 -4.56
N ILE A 108 -9.79 2.23 -3.73
CA ILE A 108 -8.42 2.73 -3.90
C ILE A 108 -7.43 1.58 -3.66
N ILE A 109 -6.47 1.42 -4.57
CA ILE A 109 -5.41 0.42 -4.45
C ILE A 109 -4.06 1.11 -4.61
N ILE A 110 -3.17 0.86 -3.66
CA ILE A 110 -1.83 1.48 -3.63
C ILE A 110 -0.77 0.39 -3.62
N GLY A 111 0.09 0.38 -4.62
CA GLY A 111 1.29 -0.47 -4.68
C GLY A 111 2.55 0.37 -4.56
N ILE A 112 3.37 0.11 -3.54
CA ILE A 112 4.58 0.90 -3.27
C ILE A 112 5.79 0.09 -3.70
N CYS A 113 6.72 0.71 -4.43
CA CYS A 113 7.96 0.07 -4.83
C CYS A 113 7.67 -1.29 -5.52
N THR A 114 8.21 -2.39 -5.01
CA THR A 114 7.92 -3.74 -5.51
C THR A 114 6.49 -4.22 -5.24
N GLY A 115 5.72 -3.51 -4.41
CA GLY A 115 4.28 -3.76 -4.23
C GLY A 115 3.48 -3.59 -5.53
N ALA A 116 3.92 -2.69 -6.42
CA ALA A 116 3.31 -2.53 -7.74
C ALA A 116 3.41 -3.80 -8.62
N ILE A 117 4.45 -4.62 -8.42
CA ILE A 117 4.58 -5.92 -9.12
C ILE A 117 3.43 -6.86 -8.74
N LEU A 118 2.98 -6.83 -7.48
CA LEU A 118 1.85 -7.65 -7.04
C LEU A 118 0.54 -7.21 -7.67
N LEU A 119 0.38 -5.90 -7.93
CA LEU A 119 -0.77 -5.38 -8.70
C LEU A 119 -0.73 -5.86 -10.16
N GLY A 120 0.46 -5.91 -10.75
CA GLY A 120 0.67 -6.48 -12.08
C GLY A 120 0.32 -7.97 -12.15
N GLU A 121 0.79 -8.76 -11.19
CA GLU A 121 0.48 -10.19 -11.07
C GLU A 121 -1.04 -10.43 -10.91
N ALA A 122 -1.74 -9.51 -10.23
CA ALA A 122 -3.19 -9.55 -10.11
C ALA A 122 -3.94 -9.17 -11.42
N GLY A 123 -3.22 -8.75 -12.46
CA GLY A 123 -3.78 -8.38 -13.75
C GLY A 123 -4.50 -7.02 -13.80
N ILE A 124 -4.39 -6.21 -12.73
CA ILE A 124 -5.10 -4.93 -12.65
C ILE A 124 -4.35 -3.74 -13.28
N LEU A 125 -3.10 -3.95 -13.74
CA LEU A 125 -2.29 -2.90 -14.37
C LEU A 125 -2.39 -2.90 -15.91
N LYS A 126 -3.13 -3.80 -16.51
CA LYS A 126 -3.30 -3.87 -17.98
C LYS A 126 -3.84 -2.54 -18.53
N ASN A 127 -3.09 -1.96 -19.48
CA ASN A 127 -3.37 -0.66 -20.12
C ASN A 127 -3.39 0.53 -19.12
N LYS A 128 -2.83 0.37 -17.90
CA LYS A 128 -2.73 1.42 -16.88
C LYS A 128 -1.33 2.00 -16.82
N LYS A 129 -1.22 3.30 -16.62
CA LYS A 129 0.05 3.92 -16.25
C LYS A 129 0.47 3.43 -14.88
N ALA A 130 1.74 3.01 -14.74
CA ALA A 130 2.26 2.52 -13.49
C ALA A 130 3.76 2.78 -13.35
N THR A 131 4.21 2.92 -12.11
CA THR A 131 5.61 2.94 -11.73
C THR A 131 5.90 1.82 -10.72
N THR A 132 7.17 1.56 -10.50
CA THR A 132 7.70 0.66 -9.48
C THR A 132 9.15 1.03 -9.22
N TYR A 133 9.86 0.33 -8.37
CA TYR A 133 11.29 0.54 -8.15
C TYR A 133 12.08 0.41 -9.45
N PHE A 134 12.82 1.46 -9.83
CA PHE A 134 13.54 1.55 -11.09
C PHE A 134 15.05 1.84 -10.97
N LEU A 135 15.59 1.85 -9.74
CA LEU A 135 17.02 2.15 -9.53
C LEU A 135 17.95 0.92 -9.66
N ASP A 136 17.41 -0.31 -9.59
CA ASP A 136 18.16 -1.55 -9.75
C ASP A 136 18.22 -1.99 -11.23
N ASN A 137 18.97 -1.28 -12.05
CA ASN A 137 19.04 -1.52 -13.50
C ASN A 137 17.66 -1.66 -14.16
N GLU A 138 16.66 -1.01 -13.58
CA GLU A 138 15.26 -1.07 -14.00
C GLU A 138 14.66 -2.48 -13.99
N ARG A 139 15.22 -3.41 -13.21
CA ARG A 139 14.78 -4.80 -13.19
C ARG A 139 13.29 -4.98 -12.96
N TYR A 140 12.73 -4.29 -11.97
CA TYR A 140 11.30 -4.33 -11.68
C TYR A 140 10.49 -3.45 -12.65
N PHE A 141 11.03 -2.31 -13.02
CA PHE A 141 10.38 -1.39 -13.96
C PHE A 141 10.11 -2.04 -15.32
N LYS A 142 11.09 -2.81 -15.83
CA LYS A 142 10.93 -3.56 -17.08
C LYS A 142 9.83 -4.63 -16.99
N GLN A 143 9.58 -5.19 -15.80
CA GLN A 143 8.53 -6.19 -15.59
C GLN A 143 7.12 -5.61 -15.76
N LEU A 144 6.91 -4.30 -15.58
CA LEU A 144 5.61 -3.68 -15.80
C LEU A 144 5.06 -3.94 -17.21
N LYS A 145 5.94 -4.03 -18.21
CA LYS A 145 5.54 -4.36 -19.59
C LYS A 145 4.97 -5.78 -19.72
N ASN A 146 5.44 -6.71 -18.90
CA ASN A 146 4.92 -8.09 -18.92
C ASN A 146 3.48 -8.17 -18.39
N PHE A 147 3.05 -7.17 -17.65
CA PHE A 147 1.68 -7.02 -17.15
C PHE A 147 0.82 -6.13 -18.06
N GLU A 148 1.30 -5.84 -19.28
CA GLU A 148 0.65 -4.94 -20.24
C GLU A 148 0.39 -3.53 -19.67
N ALA A 149 1.13 -3.13 -18.63
CA ALA A 149 1.09 -1.77 -18.10
C ALA A 149 1.83 -0.78 -19.02
N ILE A 150 1.57 0.51 -18.83
CA ILE A 150 2.29 1.62 -19.47
C ILE A 150 3.31 2.15 -18.44
N PRO A 151 4.60 1.71 -18.51
CA PRO A 151 5.58 2.09 -17.50
C PRO A 151 5.84 3.60 -17.54
N THR A 152 5.69 4.26 -16.40
CA THR A 152 5.88 5.71 -16.26
C THR A 152 6.95 5.96 -15.21
N LYS A 153 8.04 6.62 -15.58
CA LYS A 153 9.21 6.84 -14.71
C LYS A 153 9.02 8.09 -13.84
N GLU A 154 8.02 8.04 -12.99
CA GLU A 154 7.68 9.06 -12.01
C GLU A 154 7.69 8.46 -10.60
N THR A 155 7.85 9.31 -9.59
CA THR A 155 7.88 8.88 -8.19
C THR A 155 6.53 8.34 -7.74
N ILE A 156 5.44 8.99 -8.14
CA ILE A 156 4.06 8.59 -7.85
C ILE A 156 3.26 8.69 -9.14
N VAL A 157 2.59 7.62 -9.50
CA VAL A 157 1.70 7.54 -10.67
C VAL A 157 0.30 7.20 -10.20
N ARG A 158 -0.67 7.95 -10.67
CA ARG A 158 -2.10 7.66 -10.49
C ARG A 158 -2.73 7.33 -11.83
N ASP A 159 -3.46 6.22 -11.87
CA ASP A 159 -4.34 5.87 -12.98
C ASP A 159 -5.69 5.44 -12.37
N GLU A 160 -6.71 6.27 -12.54
CA GLU A 160 -8.03 6.11 -11.92
C GLU A 160 -7.95 5.97 -10.38
N ASN A 161 -8.31 4.79 -9.85
CA ASN A 161 -8.29 4.44 -8.43
C ASN A 161 -7.01 3.67 -8.01
N ILE A 162 -6.07 3.45 -8.94
CA ILE A 162 -4.79 2.78 -8.69
C ILE A 162 -3.70 3.82 -8.52
N PHE A 163 -2.91 3.67 -7.47
CA PHE A 163 -1.70 4.44 -7.23
C PHE A 163 -0.51 3.48 -7.19
N THR A 164 0.55 3.83 -7.87
CA THR A 164 1.83 3.13 -7.76
C THR A 164 2.94 4.11 -7.42
N THR A 165 3.88 3.71 -6.59
CA THR A 165 5.01 4.57 -6.23
C THR A 165 6.35 3.86 -6.39
N ALA A 166 7.42 4.63 -6.57
CA ALA A 166 8.69 4.10 -7.04
C ALA A 166 9.62 3.54 -5.93
N ASN A 167 9.50 4.03 -4.69
CA ASN A 167 10.52 3.79 -3.67
C ASN A 167 9.99 4.04 -2.25
N PRO A 168 10.76 3.67 -1.20
CA PRO A 168 10.35 3.88 0.19
C PRO A 168 10.11 5.34 0.56
N GLU A 169 10.89 6.28 0.00
CA GLU A 169 10.75 7.72 0.28
C GLU A 169 9.35 8.24 -0.10
N SER A 170 8.79 7.74 -1.20
CA SER A 170 7.47 8.13 -1.69
C SER A 170 6.30 7.63 -0.83
N ALA A 171 6.52 6.67 0.07
CA ALA A 171 5.47 6.09 0.90
C ALA A 171 4.81 7.12 1.83
N LEU A 172 5.60 8.01 2.42
CA LEU A 172 5.07 9.06 3.30
C LEU A 172 4.22 10.07 2.52
N GLN A 173 4.68 10.49 1.35
CA GLN A 173 3.92 11.38 0.49
C GLN A 173 2.61 10.71 0.06
N MET A 174 2.64 9.42 -0.28
CA MET A 174 1.45 8.67 -0.66
C MET A 174 0.46 8.51 0.50
N ALA A 175 0.94 8.30 1.73
CA ALA A 175 0.10 8.25 2.92
C ALA A 175 -0.64 9.58 3.16
N PHE A 176 0.04 10.72 2.99
CA PHE A 176 -0.59 12.04 3.05
C PHE A 176 -1.61 12.25 1.92
N ILE A 177 -1.29 11.84 0.69
CA ILE A 177 -2.24 11.90 -0.44
C ILE A 177 -3.50 11.10 -0.12
N LEU A 178 -3.35 9.87 0.39
CA LEU A 178 -4.48 9.03 0.78
C LEU A 178 -5.31 9.68 1.89
N LEU A 179 -4.67 10.26 2.91
CA LEU A 179 -5.38 10.97 3.98
C LEU A 179 -6.21 12.13 3.41
N GLY A 180 -5.64 12.93 2.51
CA GLY A 180 -6.33 14.03 1.84
C GLY A 180 -7.55 13.56 1.04
N ILE A 181 -7.41 12.45 0.29
CA ILE A 181 -8.52 11.85 -0.49
C ILE A 181 -9.64 11.35 0.43
N LEU A 182 -9.30 10.68 1.52
CA LEU A 182 -10.27 10.08 2.44
C LEU A 182 -10.92 11.10 3.38
N THR A 183 -10.30 12.28 3.54
CA THR A 183 -10.79 13.35 4.39
C THR A 183 -10.98 14.64 3.58
N ASN A 184 -10.11 15.60 3.75
CA ASN A 184 -10.02 16.85 3.01
C ASN A 184 -8.66 17.53 3.26
N GLU A 185 -8.37 18.58 2.49
CA GLU A 185 -7.12 19.34 2.58
C GLU A 185 -6.89 19.98 3.95
N LYS A 186 -7.94 20.51 4.56
CA LYS A 186 -7.84 21.13 5.90
C LYS A 186 -7.38 20.12 6.95
N ASN A 187 -7.96 18.93 6.96
CA ASN A 187 -7.56 17.85 7.88
C ASN A 187 -6.15 17.34 7.60
N LEU A 188 -5.79 17.19 6.32
CA LEU A 188 -4.43 16.83 5.91
C LEU A 188 -3.39 17.82 6.46
N ASN A 189 -3.67 19.13 6.34
CA ASN A 189 -2.75 20.18 6.80
C ASN A 189 -2.60 20.14 8.32
N VAL A 190 -3.69 19.96 9.07
CA VAL A 190 -3.63 19.79 10.54
C VAL A 190 -2.72 18.61 10.92
N VAL A 191 -2.86 17.47 10.24
CA VAL A 191 -2.03 16.29 10.55
C VAL A 191 -0.56 16.57 10.18
N LYS A 192 -0.28 17.12 9.00
CA LYS A 192 1.09 17.47 8.58
C LYS A 192 1.79 18.40 9.56
N GLU A 193 1.12 19.49 9.95
CA GLU A 193 1.68 20.47 10.91
C GLU A 193 2.03 19.80 12.24
N ASN A 194 1.14 18.99 12.78
CA ASN A 194 1.37 18.31 14.05
C ASN A 194 2.45 17.22 13.96
N MET A 195 2.68 16.63 12.78
CA MET A 195 3.81 15.76 12.50
C MET A 195 5.13 16.52 12.23
N GLY A 196 5.11 17.87 12.22
CA GLY A 196 6.28 18.72 12.01
C GLY A 196 6.63 18.98 10.54
N TYR A 197 5.74 18.67 9.59
CA TYR A 197 5.95 18.97 8.17
C TYR A 197 5.48 20.40 7.85
N LYS A 198 6.29 21.13 7.05
CA LYS A 198 5.88 22.42 6.50
C LYS A 198 4.78 22.23 5.47
N ILE A 199 3.78 23.10 5.50
CA ILE A 199 2.69 23.18 4.51
C ILE A 199 3.14 24.05 3.34
#